data_3ecfebc881c57e1c3ebbb8609e26310b
#
_entry.id   3ecfebc881c57e1c3ebbb8609e26310b
#
_cell.length_a   1.000
_cell.length_b   1.000
_cell.length_c   1.000
_cell.angle_alpha   90.00
_cell.angle_beta   90.00
_cell.angle_gamma   90.00
#
_symmetry.space_group_name_H-M   'P 1'
#
loop_
_entity.id
_entity.type
_entity.pdbx_description
1 polymer ?
#
loop_
_entity_poly.entity_id
_entity_poly.type
_entity_poly.pdbx_seq_one_letter_code
_entity_poly.pdbx_strand_id
1 'polypeptide(L)'
;CLIYIAPNKPAITPKVAFKNILQNCLLNRKPLITISGSGILDNFELVINANKSKTQVILASGAILGLDGLRAASEGKIFSVTMVTKKPPNALKSAKFVLENKISLEKLSDPKIIFKGTATEGAKAFPANVNVAAAVGLAGIGPDKTSLEIWADPKLTRNTHQVFVKSDSADFEIKIENMQSKENPGTGKITALSVIACLRGIASSLKTGT
;
A
#
# COMPACT_ATOMS: atom_id res chain seq x y z
N CYS A 1 19.21 7.51 8.43
CA CYS A 1 17.92 6.96 7.94
C CYS A 1 16.81 7.96 8.27
N LEU A 2 16.00 8.33 7.27
CA LEU A 2 14.82 9.16 7.47
C LEU A 2 13.58 8.27 7.34
N ILE A 3 12.70 8.34 8.34
CA ILE A 3 11.41 7.65 8.32
C ILE A 3 10.35 8.67 7.96
N TYR A 4 9.63 8.45 6.86
CA TYR A 4 8.50 9.27 6.47
C TYR A 4 7.19 8.52 6.71
N ILE A 5 6.40 9.07 7.62
CA ILE A 5 5.01 8.68 7.85
C ILE A 5 4.17 9.91 7.50
N ALA A 6 3.21 9.78 6.60
CA ALA A 6 2.37 10.91 6.20
C ALA A 6 1.67 11.52 7.43
N PRO A 7 1.73 12.85 7.62
CA PRO A 7 1.12 13.50 8.77
C PRO A 7 -0.41 13.46 8.68
N ASN A 8 -1.07 13.34 9.82
CA ASN A 8 -2.54 13.29 9.91
C ASN A 8 -3.23 14.64 9.62
N LYS A 9 -2.49 15.75 9.69
CA LYS A 9 -2.97 17.11 9.33
C LYS A 9 -1.84 17.87 8.65
N PRO A 10 -1.77 17.91 7.34
CA PRO A 10 -0.68 18.60 6.64
C PRO A 10 -0.96 20.10 6.47
N ALA A 11 0.00 20.91 6.84
CA ALA A 11 0.17 22.25 6.28
C ALA A 11 0.62 22.19 4.79
N ILE A 12 1.14 21.05 4.36
CA ILE A 12 1.61 20.72 3.00
C ILE A 12 0.91 19.43 2.60
N THR A 13 0.42 19.33 1.35
CA THR A 13 -0.21 18.09 0.88
C THR A 13 0.76 16.91 1.01
N PRO A 14 0.29 15.69 1.35
CA PRO A 14 1.14 14.51 1.50
C PRO A 14 2.03 14.24 0.28
N LYS A 15 1.55 14.55 -0.92
CA LYS A 15 2.31 14.42 -2.18
C LYS A 15 3.52 15.34 -2.23
N VAL A 16 3.34 16.63 -1.90
CA VAL A 16 4.43 17.62 -1.89
C VAL A 16 5.44 17.29 -0.80
N ALA A 17 4.96 16.91 0.40
CA ALA A 17 5.83 16.52 1.50
C ALA A 17 6.69 15.30 1.14
N PHE A 18 6.12 14.26 0.52
CA PHE A 18 6.87 13.08 0.10
C PHE A 18 7.97 13.43 -0.91
N LYS A 19 7.64 14.21 -1.96
CA LYS A 19 8.60 14.62 -2.97
C LYS A 19 9.80 15.37 -2.36
N ASN A 20 9.53 16.34 -1.49
CA ASN A 20 10.58 17.14 -0.85
C ASN A 20 11.49 16.28 0.04
N ILE A 21 10.92 15.35 0.81
CA ILE A 21 11.70 14.44 1.65
C ILE A 21 12.53 13.49 0.78
N LEU A 22 11.95 12.93 -0.27
CA LEU A 22 12.67 12.06 -1.21
C LEU A 22 13.86 12.81 -1.84
N GLN A 23 13.64 14.02 -2.36
CA GLN A 23 14.71 14.84 -2.94
C GLN A 23 15.83 15.12 -1.94
N ASN A 24 15.49 15.48 -0.69
CA ASN A 24 16.48 15.68 0.37
C ASN A 24 17.26 14.40 0.68
N CYS A 25 16.60 13.24 0.72
CA CYS A 25 17.29 11.95 0.91
C CYS A 25 18.27 11.66 -0.23
N LEU A 26 17.86 11.90 -1.49
CA LEU A 26 18.71 11.70 -2.64
C LEU A 26 19.93 12.62 -2.62
N LEU A 27 19.73 13.92 -2.38
CA LEU A 27 20.82 14.92 -2.30
C LEU A 27 21.83 14.59 -1.20
N ASN A 28 21.36 14.12 -0.05
CA ASN A 28 22.21 13.82 1.11
C ASN A 28 22.66 12.35 1.17
N ARG A 29 22.35 11.55 0.14
CA ARG A 29 22.69 10.11 0.07
C ARG A 29 22.22 9.34 1.31
N LYS A 30 21.01 9.65 1.81
CA LYS A 30 20.41 8.99 2.97
C LYS A 30 19.28 8.06 2.52
N PRO A 31 19.21 6.81 3.03
CA PRO A 31 18.10 5.92 2.70
C PRO A 31 16.79 6.49 3.26
N LEU A 32 15.73 6.34 2.47
CA LEU A 32 14.36 6.68 2.86
C LEU A 32 13.58 5.41 3.17
N ILE A 33 13.04 5.29 4.38
CA ILE A 33 12.06 4.26 4.73
C ILE A 33 10.67 4.90 4.70
N THR A 34 9.75 4.28 4.00
CA THR A 34 8.39 4.81 3.83
C THR A 34 7.34 3.70 3.85
N ILE A 35 6.11 4.06 4.18
CA ILE A 35 4.89 3.25 4.01
C ILE A 35 3.96 3.87 2.95
N SER A 36 4.39 4.96 2.32
CA SER A 36 3.61 5.69 1.32
C SER A 36 3.83 5.11 -0.08
N GLY A 37 3.16 3.99 -0.38
CA GLY A 37 3.21 3.39 -1.71
C GLY A 37 2.70 4.34 -2.79
N SER A 38 1.63 5.10 -2.52
CA SER A 38 1.13 6.13 -3.44
C SER A 38 2.15 7.25 -3.68
N GLY A 39 2.89 7.66 -2.64
CA GLY A 39 3.97 8.65 -2.79
C GLY A 39 5.08 8.17 -3.70
N ILE A 40 5.42 6.87 -3.65
CA ILE A 40 6.37 6.25 -4.58
C ILE A 40 5.82 6.30 -6.00
N LEU A 41 4.56 5.89 -6.24
CA LEU A 41 3.96 5.90 -7.58
C LEU A 41 3.94 7.30 -8.18
N ASP A 42 3.56 8.31 -7.40
CA ASP A 42 3.53 9.72 -7.85
C ASP A 42 4.94 10.27 -8.18
N ASN A 43 6.01 9.65 -7.71
CA ASN A 43 7.40 10.10 -7.88
C ASN A 43 8.31 8.97 -8.38
N PHE A 44 7.78 8.03 -9.13
CA PHE A 44 8.47 6.78 -9.49
C PHE A 44 9.80 7.02 -10.20
N GLU A 45 9.88 7.98 -11.12
CA GLU A 45 11.13 8.34 -11.79
C GLU A 45 12.23 8.80 -10.83
N LEU A 46 11.87 9.56 -9.79
CA LEU A 46 12.84 9.94 -8.76
C LEU A 46 13.29 8.74 -7.94
N VAL A 47 12.39 7.80 -7.67
CA VAL A 47 12.69 6.58 -6.90
C VAL A 47 13.66 5.68 -7.66
N ILE A 48 13.42 5.40 -8.95
CA ILE A 48 14.32 4.57 -9.76
C ILE A 48 15.69 5.21 -9.95
N ASN A 49 15.78 6.53 -9.89
CA ASN A 49 17.03 7.27 -9.95
C ASN A 49 17.80 7.28 -8.60
N ALA A 50 17.26 6.73 -7.52
CA ALA A 50 17.92 6.66 -6.22
C ALA A 50 19.27 5.92 -6.29
N ASN A 51 19.37 4.89 -7.12
CA ASN A 51 20.65 4.17 -7.37
C ASN A 51 21.76 5.09 -7.88
N LYS A 52 21.44 6.09 -8.72
CA LYS A 52 22.43 7.08 -9.21
C LYS A 52 22.97 7.93 -8.06
N SER A 53 22.17 8.16 -7.04
CA SER A 53 22.55 8.88 -5.81
C SER A 53 23.19 7.98 -4.75
N LYS A 54 23.45 6.69 -5.06
CA LYS A 54 24.01 5.69 -4.14
C LYS A 54 23.22 5.59 -2.84
N THR A 55 21.89 5.64 -2.93
CA THR A 55 20.97 5.49 -1.81
C THR A 55 19.79 4.59 -2.18
N GLN A 56 18.92 4.31 -1.24
CA GLN A 56 17.80 3.40 -1.41
C GLN A 56 16.49 4.02 -0.89
N VAL A 57 15.40 3.70 -1.58
CA VAL A 57 14.04 3.92 -1.07
C VAL A 57 13.48 2.55 -0.67
N ILE A 58 13.15 2.40 0.59
CA ILE A 58 12.68 1.15 1.18
C ILE A 58 11.20 1.32 1.51
N LEU A 59 10.35 0.59 0.82
CA LEU A 59 8.93 0.51 1.13
C LEU A 59 8.71 -0.61 2.15
N ALA A 60 8.42 -0.24 3.40
CA ALA A 60 8.02 -1.22 4.40
C ALA A 60 6.62 -1.79 4.06
N SER A 61 6.34 -3.02 4.46
CA SER A 61 5.12 -3.74 4.07
C SER A 61 3.82 -3.03 4.49
N GLY A 62 3.88 -2.19 5.53
CA GLY A 62 2.71 -1.43 5.95
C GLY A 62 1.62 -2.34 6.51
N ALA A 63 0.43 -2.24 5.93
CA ALA A 63 -0.75 -2.99 6.36
C ALA A 63 -0.98 -4.29 5.58
N ILE A 64 -0.01 -4.74 4.76
CA ILE A 64 -0.06 -5.99 4.02
C ILE A 64 1.12 -6.89 4.38
N LEU A 65 0.97 -8.20 4.16
CA LEU A 65 2.00 -9.21 4.37
C LEU A 65 2.38 -9.85 3.02
N GLY A 66 3.44 -10.67 3.00
CA GLY A 66 3.79 -11.52 1.87
C GLY A 66 4.33 -10.78 0.64
N LEU A 67 4.78 -9.53 0.78
CA LEU A 67 5.43 -8.81 -0.32
C LEU A 67 6.74 -9.48 -0.75
N ASP A 68 7.41 -10.18 0.16
CA ASP A 68 8.60 -10.99 -0.10
C ASP A 68 8.28 -12.17 -1.03
N GLY A 69 7.20 -12.91 -0.75
CA GLY A 69 6.74 -13.99 -1.63
C GLY A 69 6.33 -13.49 -3.02
N LEU A 70 5.65 -12.33 -3.08
CA LEU A 70 5.26 -11.71 -4.35
C LEU A 70 6.49 -11.24 -5.15
N ARG A 71 7.50 -10.67 -4.48
CA ARG A 71 8.79 -10.31 -5.10
C ARG A 71 9.52 -11.54 -5.62
N ALA A 72 9.58 -12.63 -4.83
CA ALA A 72 10.18 -13.88 -5.26
C ALA A 72 9.48 -14.44 -6.52
N ALA A 73 8.14 -14.45 -6.56
CA ALA A 73 7.39 -14.85 -7.74
C ALA A 73 7.63 -13.95 -8.95
N SER A 74 7.96 -12.66 -8.75
CA SER A 74 8.23 -11.72 -9.83
C SER A 74 9.58 -11.90 -10.51
N GLU A 75 10.50 -12.69 -9.93
CA GLU A 75 11.73 -13.13 -10.61
C GLU A 75 11.44 -14.17 -11.72
N GLY A 76 10.31 -14.87 -11.63
CA GLY A 76 9.74 -15.70 -12.69
C GLY A 76 8.63 -14.98 -13.46
N LYS A 77 7.62 -15.72 -13.90
CA LYS A 77 6.50 -15.17 -14.66
C LYS A 77 5.23 -15.17 -13.81
N ILE A 78 4.75 -14.00 -13.44
CA ILE A 78 3.41 -13.83 -12.85
C ILE A 78 2.39 -13.69 -13.96
N PHE A 79 1.31 -14.48 -13.91
CA PHE A 79 0.19 -14.41 -14.84
C PHE A 79 -0.87 -13.41 -14.41
N SER A 80 -1.15 -13.33 -13.11
CA SER A 80 -2.10 -12.37 -12.56
C SER A 80 -1.86 -12.06 -11.09
N VAL A 81 -2.14 -10.80 -10.71
CA VAL A 81 -2.25 -10.36 -9.33
C VAL A 81 -3.58 -9.65 -9.17
N THR A 82 -4.41 -10.12 -8.25
CA THR A 82 -5.69 -9.49 -7.91
C THR A 82 -5.71 -9.17 -6.43
N MET A 83 -5.91 -7.92 -6.10
CA MET A 83 -6.10 -7.46 -4.73
C MET A 83 -7.57 -7.14 -4.47
N VAL A 84 -8.12 -7.69 -3.43
CA VAL A 84 -9.49 -7.42 -2.93
C VAL A 84 -9.38 -6.75 -1.57
N THR A 85 -9.88 -5.52 -1.48
CA THR A 85 -9.98 -4.78 -0.22
C THR A 85 -11.43 -4.68 0.19
N LYS A 86 -11.77 -5.20 1.37
CA LYS A 86 -13.11 -5.08 1.95
C LYS A 86 -13.06 -4.20 3.20
N LYS A 87 -14.02 -3.29 3.31
CA LYS A 87 -14.11 -2.33 4.42
C LYS A 87 -15.54 -2.19 4.92
N PRO A 88 -15.73 -1.88 6.20
CA PRO A 88 -17.03 -1.43 6.68
C PRO A 88 -17.52 -0.21 5.88
N PRO A 89 -18.83 -0.08 5.56
CA PRO A 89 -19.37 1.04 4.77
C PRO A 89 -18.99 2.43 5.33
N ASN A 90 -18.95 2.57 6.65
CA ASN A 90 -18.59 3.83 7.31
C ASN A 90 -17.15 4.29 7.02
N ALA A 91 -16.23 3.36 6.72
CA ALA A 91 -14.84 3.68 6.38
C ALA A 91 -14.68 4.20 4.94
N LEU A 92 -15.72 4.09 4.11
CA LEU A 92 -15.71 4.52 2.71
C LEU A 92 -16.62 5.72 2.42
N LYS A 93 -17.54 6.08 3.34
CA LYS A 93 -18.54 7.16 3.14
C LYS A 93 -17.93 8.51 2.75
N SER A 94 -16.77 8.86 3.29
CA SER A 94 -16.09 10.13 3.03
C SER A 94 -15.12 10.07 1.84
N ALA A 95 -14.99 8.92 1.19
CA ALA A 95 -14.10 8.80 0.05
C ALA A 95 -14.60 9.64 -1.12
N LYS A 96 -13.71 10.46 -1.70
CA LYS A 96 -14.03 11.35 -2.82
C LYS A 96 -14.75 10.62 -3.95
N PHE A 97 -14.25 9.47 -4.36
CA PHE A 97 -14.84 8.64 -5.40
C PHE A 97 -16.29 8.24 -5.09
N VAL A 98 -16.58 7.88 -3.83
CA VAL A 98 -17.94 7.48 -3.39
C VAL A 98 -18.89 8.66 -3.49
N LEU A 99 -18.44 9.85 -3.06
CA LEU A 99 -19.24 11.07 -3.10
C LEU A 99 -19.50 11.55 -4.53
N GLU A 100 -18.47 11.62 -5.37
CA GLU A 100 -18.58 12.07 -6.77
C GLU A 100 -19.44 11.15 -7.63
N ASN A 101 -19.37 9.84 -7.39
CA ASN A 101 -20.18 8.86 -8.11
C ASN A 101 -21.54 8.60 -7.43
N LYS A 102 -21.90 9.35 -6.38
CA LYS A 102 -23.17 9.24 -5.65
C LYS A 102 -23.50 7.80 -5.23
N ILE A 103 -22.47 7.05 -4.79
CA ILE A 103 -22.62 5.65 -4.39
C ILE A 103 -23.26 5.60 -3.02
N SER A 104 -24.52 5.13 -2.96
CA SER A 104 -25.17 4.92 -1.66
C SER A 104 -24.56 3.73 -0.93
N LEU A 105 -24.14 3.97 0.31
CA LEU A 105 -23.64 2.99 1.28
C LEU A 105 -24.56 2.82 2.48
N GLU A 106 -25.74 3.41 2.40
CA GLU A 106 -26.75 3.33 3.47
C GLU A 106 -27.54 2.03 3.36
N LYS A 107 -27.87 1.45 4.52
CA LYS A 107 -28.73 0.25 4.64
C LYS A 107 -28.26 -0.94 3.77
N LEU A 108 -26.95 -1.08 3.55
CA LEU A 108 -26.42 -2.26 2.88
C LEU A 108 -26.65 -3.50 3.76
N SER A 109 -27.31 -4.52 3.21
CA SER A 109 -27.45 -5.85 3.81
C SER A 109 -26.31 -6.78 3.40
N ASP A 110 -25.79 -6.59 2.19
CA ASP A 110 -24.79 -7.45 1.57
C ASP A 110 -23.58 -6.66 1.04
N PRO A 111 -22.43 -7.34 0.84
CA PRO A 111 -21.24 -6.70 0.28
C PRO A 111 -21.50 -6.11 -1.09
N LYS A 112 -21.02 -4.90 -1.33
CA LYS A 112 -21.15 -4.16 -2.58
C LYS A 112 -19.79 -3.75 -3.12
N ILE A 113 -19.53 -4.03 -4.41
CA ILE A 113 -18.37 -3.49 -5.11
C ILE A 113 -18.53 -1.98 -5.25
N ILE A 114 -17.51 -1.26 -4.80
CA ILE A 114 -17.42 0.20 -4.91
C ILE A 114 -16.52 0.61 -6.05
N PHE A 115 -15.46 -0.16 -6.28
CA PHE A 115 -14.47 0.11 -7.32
C PHE A 115 -13.91 -1.19 -7.86
N LYS A 116 -13.68 -1.22 -9.18
CA LYS A 116 -12.93 -2.27 -9.88
C LYS A 116 -12.10 -1.62 -10.97
N GLY A 117 -10.80 -1.93 -10.97
CA GLY A 117 -9.83 -1.37 -11.91
C GLY A 117 -8.42 -1.83 -11.58
N THR A 118 -7.42 -1.06 -11.94
CA THR A 118 -6.01 -1.31 -11.62
C THR A 118 -5.61 -0.65 -10.30
N ALA A 119 -4.47 -1.05 -9.73
CA ALA A 119 -3.93 -0.39 -8.54
C ALA A 119 -3.60 1.09 -8.81
N THR A 120 -3.16 1.45 -10.02
CA THR A 120 -2.93 2.84 -10.45
C THR A 120 -4.23 3.65 -10.47
N GLU A 121 -5.29 3.11 -11.06
CA GLU A 121 -6.61 3.78 -11.09
C GLU A 121 -7.18 3.93 -9.68
N GLY A 122 -7.06 2.88 -8.85
CA GLY A 122 -7.43 2.93 -7.45
C GLY A 122 -6.67 3.99 -6.66
N ALA A 123 -5.38 4.21 -6.96
CA ALA A 123 -4.59 5.27 -6.33
C ALA A 123 -5.14 6.67 -6.62
N LYS A 124 -5.69 6.89 -7.80
CA LYS A 124 -6.34 8.15 -8.18
C LYS A 124 -7.72 8.28 -7.53
N ALA A 125 -8.50 7.21 -7.50
CA ALA A 125 -9.86 7.19 -6.97
C ALA A 125 -9.90 7.29 -5.43
N PHE A 126 -8.96 6.64 -4.73
CA PHE A 126 -8.92 6.51 -3.27
C PHE A 126 -7.55 6.85 -2.67
N PRO A 127 -7.02 8.08 -2.82
CA PRO A 127 -5.64 8.42 -2.46
C PRO A 127 -5.29 8.14 -0.98
N ALA A 128 -6.26 8.17 -0.07
CA ALA A 128 -6.06 7.87 1.34
C ALA A 128 -6.03 6.36 1.67
N ASN A 129 -6.41 5.48 0.72
CA ASN A 129 -6.69 4.06 0.98
C ASN A 129 -5.82 3.10 0.16
N VAL A 130 -4.87 3.59 -0.63
CA VAL A 130 -4.27 2.83 -1.73
C VAL A 130 -2.81 2.44 -1.49
N ASN A 131 -2.21 2.85 -0.38
CA ASN A 131 -0.81 2.48 -0.08
C ASN A 131 -0.59 0.96 -0.14
N VAL A 132 -1.59 0.17 0.26
CA VAL A 132 -1.51 -1.30 0.21
C VAL A 132 -1.52 -1.82 -1.23
N ALA A 133 -2.44 -1.33 -2.08
CA ALA A 133 -2.50 -1.74 -3.48
C ALA A 133 -1.25 -1.29 -4.27
N ALA A 134 -0.75 -0.08 -3.96
CA ALA A 134 0.51 0.39 -4.51
C ALA A 134 1.69 -0.51 -4.11
N ALA A 135 1.76 -0.93 -2.84
CA ALA A 135 2.80 -1.84 -2.37
C ALA A 135 2.74 -3.22 -3.07
N VAL A 136 1.54 -3.77 -3.22
CA VAL A 136 1.32 -5.03 -3.97
C VAL A 136 1.74 -4.88 -5.43
N GLY A 137 1.33 -3.80 -6.10
CA GLY A 137 1.72 -3.53 -7.48
C GLY A 137 3.24 -3.36 -7.65
N LEU A 138 3.89 -2.62 -6.74
CA LEU A 138 5.33 -2.40 -6.76
C LEU A 138 6.15 -3.68 -6.48
N ALA A 139 5.61 -4.58 -5.66
CA ALA A 139 6.27 -5.84 -5.34
C ALA A 139 6.07 -6.93 -6.42
N GLY A 140 5.01 -6.82 -7.23
CA GLY A 140 4.63 -7.81 -8.24
C GLY A 140 4.84 -7.32 -9.68
N ILE A 141 3.77 -7.43 -10.48
CA ILE A 141 3.79 -7.19 -11.95
C ILE A 141 3.60 -5.73 -12.37
N GLY A 142 3.71 -4.81 -11.42
CA GLY A 142 3.47 -3.39 -11.62
C GLY A 142 2.02 -2.98 -11.32
N PRO A 143 1.81 -1.72 -10.88
CA PRO A 143 0.51 -1.23 -10.43
C PRO A 143 -0.52 -1.14 -11.56
N ASP A 144 -0.10 -0.95 -12.82
CA ASP A 144 -0.99 -0.90 -13.98
C ASP A 144 -1.53 -2.28 -14.39
N LYS A 145 -0.86 -3.35 -14.00
CA LYS A 145 -1.25 -4.74 -14.28
C LYS A 145 -1.86 -5.44 -13.07
N THR A 146 -1.77 -4.85 -11.88
CA THR A 146 -2.37 -5.38 -10.65
C THR A 146 -3.83 -4.99 -10.59
N SER A 147 -4.73 -5.97 -10.62
CA SER A 147 -6.17 -5.74 -10.47
C SER A 147 -6.51 -5.38 -9.03
N LEU A 148 -7.42 -4.42 -8.85
CA LEU A 148 -7.91 -3.96 -7.55
C LEU A 148 -9.42 -3.95 -7.51
N GLU A 149 -9.98 -4.57 -6.48
CA GLU A 149 -11.39 -4.45 -6.11
C GLU A 149 -11.52 -3.85 -4.72
N ILE A 150 -12.41 -2.85 -4.57
CA ILE A 150 -12.76 -2.26 -3.26
C ILE A 150 -14.24 -2.54 -3.00
N TRP A 151 -14.53 -3.15 -1.87
CA TRP A 151 -15.86 -3.54 -1.45
C TRP A 151 -16.25 -2.84 -0.16
N ALA A 152 -17.50 -2.38 -0.09
CA ALA A 152 -18.17 -2.06 1.18
C ALA A 152 -18.86 -3.32 1.67
N ASP A 153 -18.50 -3.80 2.85
CA ASP A 153 -19.08 -5.00 3.46
C ASP A 153 -19.65 -4.67 4.84
N PRO A 154 -20.99 -4.68 4.99
CA PRO A 154 -21.63 -4.32 6.25
C PRO A 154 -21.40 -5.34 7.38
N LYS A 155 -20.97 -6.56 7.05
CA LYS A 155 -20.68 -7.62 8.02
C LYS A 155 -19.30 -7.48 8.66
N LEU A 156 -18.45 -6.58 8.13
CA LEU A 156 -17.10 -6.35 8.63
C LEU A 156 -17.06 -5.25 9.69
N THR A 157 -16.25 -5.47 10.70
CA THR A 157 -15.90 -4.48 11.74
C THR A 157 -14.51 -3.88 11.53
N ARG A 158 -13.70 -4.46 10.63
CA ARG A 158 -12.30 -4.09 10.35
C ARG A 158 -11.95 -4.26 8.88
N ASN A 159 -10.90 -3.57 8.45
CA ASN A 159 -10.41 -3.69 7.07
C ASN A 159 -9.80 -5.07 6.84
N THR A 160 -10.16 -5.70 5.73
CA THR A 160 -9.62 -6.98 5.26
C THR A 160 -8.98 -6.77 3.89
N HIS A 161 -7.80 -7.35 3.69
CA HIS A 161 -7.14 -7.37 2.39
C HIS A 161 -6.85 -8.81 2.01
N GLN A 162 -7.11 -9.16 0.75
CA GLN A 162 -6.76 -10.43 0.13
C GLN A 162 -5.99 -10.16 -1.16
N VAL A 163 -4.93 -10.90 -1.40
CA VAL A 163 -4.14 -10.84 -2.63
C VAL A 163 -4.06 -12.24 -3.20
N PHE A 164 -4.51 -12.41 -4.41
CA PHE A 164 -4.46 -13.67 -5.16
C PHE A 164 -3.36 -13.53 -6.21
N VAL A 165 -2.42 -14.46 -6.21
CA VAL A 165 -1.30 -14.48 -7.16
C VAL A 165 -1.32 -15.80 -7.92
N LYS A 166 -1.21 -15.69 -9.25
CA LYS A 166 -0.98 -16.84 -10.13
C LYS A 166 0.33 -16.63 -10.87
N SER A 167 1.24 -17.60 -10.76
CA SER A 167 2.55 -17.55 -11.39
C SER A 167 2.96 -18.91 -11.93
N ASP A 168 4.07 -18.96 -12.66
CA ASP A 168 4.68 -20.19 -13.15
C ASP A 168 5.39 -21.00 -12.05
N SER A 169 5.68 -20.33 -10.92
CA SER A 169 6.42 -20.94 -9.81
C SER A 169 5.52 -21.36 -8.65
N ALA A 170 4.44 -20.60 -8.38
CA ALA A 170 3.46 -20.90 -7.33
C ALA A 170 2.17 -20.10 -7.52
N ASP A 171 1.04 -20.74 -7.18
CA ASP A 171 -0.21 -20.03 -6.93
C ASP A 171 -0.37 -19.87 -5.42
N PHE A 172 -0.65 -18.65 -4.95
CA PHE A 172 -0.83 -18.42 -3.52
C PHE A 172 -1.81 -17.27 -3.22
N GLU A 173 -2.31 -17.30 -1.99
CA GLU A 173 -3.19 -16.26 -1.45
C GLU A 173 -2.60 -15.69 -0.17
N ILE A 174 -2.72 -14.37 -0.03
CA ILE A 174 -2.40 -13.64 1.19
C ILE A 174 -3.70 -13.05 1.72
N LYS A 175 -4.07 -13.34 2.95
CA LYS A 175 -5.21 -12.73 3.62
C LYS A 175 -4.77 -12.09 4.93
N ILE A 176 -5.21 -10.84 5.15
CA ILE A 176 -4.98 -10.12 6.40
C ILE A 176 -6.25 -9.42 6.85
N GLU A 177 -6.57 -9.57 8.12
CA GLU A 177 -7.63 -8.87 8.82
C GLU A 177 -7.02 -7.91 9.85
N ASN A 178 -6.94 -6.63 9.48
CA ASN A 178 -6.20 -5.65 10.25
C ASN A 178 -6.89 -5.27 11.56
N MET A 179 -6.15 -5.30 12.66
CA MET A 179 -6.56 -4.67 13.90
C MET A 179 -6.31 -3.16 13.80
N GLN A 180 -7.33 -2.36 14.08
CA GLN A 180 -7.22 -0.89 14.03
C GLN A 180 -6.26 -0.36 15.11
N SER A 181 -5.48 0.65 14.77
CA SER A 181 -4.72 1.43 15.76
C SER A 181 -5.68 2.26 16.60
N LYS A 182 -5.39 2.38 17.89
CA LYS A 182 -6.18 3.25 18.78
C LYS A 182 -5.97 4.73 18.45
N GLU A 183 -4.75 5.09 18.05
CA GLU A 183 -4.37 6.47 17.72
C GLU A 183 -4.87 6.89 16.35
N ASN A 184 -5.00 5.94 15.42
CA ASN A 184 -5.47 6.18 14.05
C ASN A 184 -6.31 5.00 13.56
N PRO A 185 -7.64 5.01 13.77
CA PRO A 185 -8.53 3.92 13.39
C PRO A 185 -8.53 3.60 11.87
N GLY A 186 -8.13 4.54 11.03
CA GLY A 186 -7.97 4.32 9.57
C GLY A 186 -6.77 3.45 9.21
N THR A 187 -5.85 3.18 10.17
CA THR A 187 -4.60 2.46 9.97
C THR A 187 -4.54 1.21 10.83
N GLY A 188 -4.10 0.09 10.27
CA GLY A 188 -3.85 -1.13 11.02
C GLY A 188 -2.65 -1.00 11.95
N LYS A 189 -2.69 -1.59 13.16
CA LYS A 189 -1.57 -1.62 14.12
C LYS A 189 -0.29 -2.18 13.51
N ILE A 190 -0.40 -3.17 12.63
CA ILE A 190 0.74 -3.81 11.97
C ILE A 190 1.56 -2.84 11.12
N THR A 191 0.97 -1.74 10.68
CA THR A 191 1.66 -0.74 9.84
C THR A 191 2.87 -0.15 10.56
N ALA A 192 2.72 0.28 11.81
CA ALA A 192 3.84 0.80 12.60
C ALA A 192 4.86 -0.32 12.91
N LEU A 193 4.36 -1.52 13.24
CA LEU A 193 5.22 -2.67 13.53
C LEU A 193 6.06 -3.08 12.30
N SER A 194 5.53 -2.94 11.08
CA SER A 194 6.28 -3.21 9.86
C SER A 194 7.49 -2.28 9.68
N VAL A 195 7.35 -1.01 10.07
CA VAL A 195 8.47 -0.05 10.03
C VAL A 195 9.53 -0.42 11.08
N ILE A 196 9.11 -0.80 12.28
CA ILE A 196 10.02 -1.28 13.34
C ILE A 196 10.76 -2.53 12.88
N ALA A 197 10.05 -3.49 12.28
CA ALA A 197 10.64 -4.71 11.73
C ALA A 197 11.66 -4.40 10.62
N CYS A 198 11.32 -3.49 9.71
CA CYS A 198 12.21 -3.02 8.65
C CYS A 198 13.51 -2.41 9.24
N LEU A 199 13.40 -1.54 10.24
CA LEU A 199 14.56 -0.94 10.92
C LEU A 199 15.43 -2.00 11.61
N ARG A 200 14.81 -2.95 12.32
CA ARG A 200 15.54 -4.05 12.94
C ARG A 200 16.24 -4.92 11.92
N GLY A 201 15.58 -5.23 10.80
CA GLY A 201 16.17 -6.00 9.70
C GLY A 201 17.40 -5.33 9.07
N ILE A 202 17.45 -3.99 9.02
CA ILE A 202 18.63 -3.27 8.54
C ILE A 202 19.81 -3.44 9.50
N ALA A 203 19.57 -3.44 10.79
CA ALA A 203 20.59 -3.54 11.82
C ALA A 203 20.94 -5.00 12.23
N SER A 204 20.13 -5.98 11.84
CA SER A 204 20.30 -7.39 12.18
C SER A 204 21.37 -8.06 11.31
N SER A 205 22.13 -8.97 11.92
CA SER A 205 23.04 -9.89 11.23
C SER A 205 22.30 -10.99 10.47
N LEU A 206 21.11 -11.39 10.92
CA LEU A 206 20.24 -12.35 10.25
C LEU A 206 19.06 -11.61 9.62
N LYS A 207 18.84 -11.83 8.34
CA LYS A 207 17.66 -11.37 7.60
C LYS A 207 16.81 -12.55 7.21
N THR A 208 15.51 -12.43 7.33
CA THR A 208 14.50 -13.40 6.91
C THR A 208 13.55 -12.74 5.93
N GLY A 209 13.15 -13.49 4.91
CA GLY A 209 12.44 -12.95 3.77
C GLY A 209 13.39 -12.32 2.73
N THR A 210 12.83 -11.88 1.61
CA THR A 210 13.61 -11.31 0.48
C THR A 210 13.58 -9.77 0.47
#